data_9615bc3873cbd6aac78fc9fcab744df3
#
_entry.id   9615bc3873cbd6aac78fc9fcab744df3
#
_cell.length_a   1.000
_cell.length_b   1.000
_cell.length_c   1.000
_cell.angle_alpha   90.00
_cell.angle_beta   90.00
_cell.angle_gamma   90.00
#
_symmetry.space_group_name_H-M   'P 1'
#
loop_
_entity.id
_entity.type
_entity.pdbx_description
1 polymer ?
#
loop_
_entity_poly.entity_id
_entity_poly.type
_entity_poly.pdbx_seq_one_letter_code
_entity_poly.pdbx_strand_id
1 'polypeptide(L)'
;VIKSGLGNNLAVGEDRLSWCQSLSGVGALRLGMEFLKKFYPKTSEIYISQQAWPNYANIIKDSGYSLKTYSYFDFGTKGLDFERMCEDLEDAPRGSVIILEACGHNPTGVDPTKEQWQTLQKLMAEKQHIAYFDLIYNGLVSGDPFEDAYPVRLFADNNNPTLVSQSCAKSFGLYGDRVGCFYALCDSQQEKQRVQSQLKIIARPLHSNPPLHGARIVDTILNSSEIHSQWLQDLKTMTGRISSIRHELVEQLKVSPHDWSHISQHGGWFSYSGLNAQQCSQLSQRQN
;
A
#
# COMPACT_ATOMS: atom_id res chain seq x y z
N VAL A 1 -14.01 -0.38 6.34
CA VAL A 1 -12.79 -0.29 5.54
C VAL A 1 -11.66 -1.04 6.25
N ILE A 2 -11.25 -0.62 7.44
CA ILE A 2 -10.13 -1.26 8.16
C ILE A 2 -10.38 -2.77 8.37
N LYS A 3 -11.58 -3.15 8.81
CA LYS A 3 -11.95 -4.55 9.05
C LYS A 3 -11.97 -5.41 7.77
N SER A 4 -12.20 -4.84 6.60
CA SER A 4 -12.17 -5.62 5.35
C SER A 4 -10.76 -6.18 5.05
N GLY A 5 -9.72 -5.49 5.47
CA GLY A 5 -8.34 -5.96 5.34
C GLY A 5 -7.80 -6.69 6.57
N LEU A 6 -8.07 -6.17 7.77
CA LEU A 6 -7.52 -6.71 9.02
C LEU A 6 -8.34 -7.86 9.62
N GLY A 7 -9.64 -7.99 9.26
CA GLY A 7 -10.51 -8.99 9.89
C GLY A 7 -10.61 -8.77 11.40
N ASN A 8 -10.59 -9.87 12.15
CA ASN A 8 -10.60 -9.88 13.61
C ASN A 8 -9.20 -10.17 14.18
N ASN A 9 -8.15 -9.52 13.64
CA ASN A 9 -6.82 -9.66 14.22
C ASN A 9 -6.74 -9.12 15.66
N LEU A 10 -5.64 -9.40 16.36
CA LEU A 10 -5.45 -9.02 17.76
C LEU A 10 -5.69 -7.52 18.01
N ALA A 11 -5.13 -6.64 17.16
CA ALA A 11 -5.28 -5.20 17.35
C ALA A 11 -6.74 -4.71 17.21
N VAL A 12 -7.55 -5.35 16.35
CA VAL A 12 -8.98 -5.07 16.20
C VAL A 12 -9.75 -5.64 17.37
N GLY A 13 -9.49 -6.90 17.77
CA GLY A 13 -10.16 -7.57 18.87
C GLY A 13 -9.92 -6.90 20.24
N GLU A 14 -8.71 -6.39 20.45
CA GLU A 14 -8.31 -5.69 21.67
C GLU A 14 -8.59 -4.18 21.66
N ASP A 15 -9.28 -3.69 20.63
CA ASP A 15 -9.59 -2.26 20.45
C ASP A 15 -8.36 -1.34 20.53
N ARG A 16 -7.26 -1.73 19.84
CA ARG A 16 -5.98 -1.00 19.83
C ARG A 16 -5.74 -0.18 18.56
N LEU A 17 -6.76 0.01 17.71
CA LEU A 17 -6.67 0.78 16.49
C LEU A 17 -7.14 2.22 16.68
N SER A 18 -6.25 3.18 16.45
CA SER A 18 -6.59 4.59 16.23
C SER A 18 -6.74 4.86 14.75
N TRP A 19 -7.73 5.67 14.35
CA TRP A 19 -7.98 5.95 12.95
C TRP A 19 -8.56 7.34 12.71
N CYS A 20 -8.37 7.84 11.50
CA CYS A 20 -8.95 9.08 11.04
C CYS A 20 -9.30 8.98 9.55
N GLN A 21 -10.52 9.34 9.18
CA GLN A 21 -10.88 9.48 7.76
C GLN A 21 -10.05 10.58 7.12
N SER A 22 -9.66 10.38 5.87
CA SER A 22 -8.76 11.26 5.13
C SER A 22 -9.26 11.53 3.70
N LEU A 23 -8.61 12.47 3.03
CA LEU A 23 -8.83 12.75 1.62
C LEU A 23 -8.12 11.72 0.74
N SER A 24 -8.68 10.49 0.70
CA SER A 24 -8.11 9.32 0.02
C SER A 24 -6.72 8.94 0.58
N GLY A 25 -5.94 8.13 -0.16
CA GLY A 25 -4.61 7.69 0.24
C GLY A 25 -3.61 8.83 0.42
N VAL A 26 -3.62 9.82 -0.48
CA VAL A 26 -2.73 11.01 -0.37
C VAL A 26 -2.96 11.77 0.94
N GLY A 27 -4.22 11.99 1.30
CA GLY A 27 -4.56 12.64 2.57
C GLY A 27 -4.19 11.78 3.77
N ALA A 28 -4.30 10.44 3.66
CA ALA A 28 -3.87 9.52 4.70
C ALA A 28 -2.34 9.56 4.90
N LEU A 29 -1.57 9.49 3.81
CA LEU A 29 -0.11 9.63 3.85
C LEU A 29 0.31 10.95 4.48
N ARG A 30 -0.29 12.07 4.06
CA ARG A 30 0.02 13.37 4.63
C ARG A 30 -0.30 13.44 6.13
N LEU A 31 -1.45 12.91 6.54
CA LEU A 31 -1.84 12.84 7.96
C LEU A 31 -0.83 12.04 8.78
N GLY A 32 -0.37 10.90 8.25
CA GLY A 32 0.64 10.06 8.89
C GLY A 32 2.00 10.76 8.99
N MET A 33 2.41 11.52 7.97
CA MET A 33 3.65 12.31 8.03
C MET A 33 3.57 13.41 9.11
N GLU A 34 2.45 14.10 9.20
CA GLU A 34 2.24 15.11 10.27
C GLU A 34 2.20 14.48 11.66
N PHE A 35 1.62 13.28 11.78
CA PHE A 35 1.63 12.51 13.02
C PHE A 35 3.05 12.12 13.43
N LEU A 36 3.84 11.55 12.51
CA LEU A 36 5.24 11.20 12.76
C LEU A 36 6.08 12.42 13.15
N LYS A 37 5.90 13.55 12.47
CA LYS A 37 6.64 14.77 12.76
C LYS A 37 6.43 15.28 14.18
N LYS A 38 5.22 15.13 14.71
CA LYS A 38 4.89 15.58 16.07
C LYS A 38 5.31 14.60 17.15
N PHE A 39 5.21 13.29 16.90
CA PHE A 39 5.30 12.27 17.93
C PHE A 39 6.45 11.31 17.77
N TYR A 40 7.12 11.32 16.61
CA TYR A 40 8.30 10.51 16.35
C TYR A 40 9.47 11.33 15.80
N PRO A 41 10.04 12.26 16.59
CA PRO A 41 11.12 13.15 16.12
C PRO A 41 12.48 12.45 15.98
N LYS A 42 12.54 11.12 16.16
CA LYS A 42 13.78 10.33 16.12
C LYS A 42 14.38 10.25 14.71
N THR A 43 13.56 10.43 13.67
CA THR A 43 14.03 10.40 12.29
C THR A 43 13.64 11.66 11.53
N SER A 44 14.55 12.13 10.68
CA SER A 44 14.29 13.13 9.66
C SER A 44 14.20 12.53 8.26
N GLU A 45 14.29 11.20 8.15
CA GLU A 45 14.35 10.47 6.90
C GLU A 45 13.21 9.46 6.79
N ILE A 46 12.62 9.36 5.60
CA ILE A 46 11.60 8.38 5.24
C ILE A 46 12.14 7.55 4.08
N TYR A 47 12.06 6.24 4.22
CA TYR A 47 12.51 5.27 3.23
C TYR A 47 11.34 4.79 2.36
N ILE A 48 11.54 4.76 1.03
CA ILE A 48 10.61 4.19 0.05
C ILE A 48 11.36 3.25 -0.89
N SER A 49 10.64 2.41 -1.62
CA SER A 49 11.24 1.61 -2.70
C SER A 49 11.87 2.52 -3.76
N GLN A 50 12.99 2.09 -4.35
CA GLN A 50 13.69 2.86 -5.38
C GLN A 50 12.80 3.13 -6.60
N GLN A 51 12.02 2.12 -7.01
CA GLN A 51 10.98 2.26 -8.01
C GLN A 51 9.65 2.48 -7.30
N ALA A 52 9.32 3.71 -6.96
CA ALA A 52 8.11 4.05 -6.22
C ALA A 52 7.20 4.99 -6.99
N TRP A 53 5.96 5.09 -6.56
CA TRP A 53 5.04 6.11 -7.06
C TRP A 53 5.64 7.51 -6.87
N PRO A 54 5.81 8.31 -7.97
CA PRO A 54 6.59 9.55 -7.92
C PRO A 54 6.10 10.58 -6.90
N ASN A 55 4.81 10.55 -6.55
CA ASN A 55 4.25 11.54 -5.63
C ASN A 55 4.65 11.31 -4.16
N TYR A 56 5.19 10.15 -3.79
CA TYR A 56 5.78 9.98 -2.45
C TYR A 56 6.85 11.03 -2.18
N ALA A 57 7.70 11.31 -3.17
CA ALA A 57 8.78 12.29 -3.02
C ALA A 57 8.23 13.69 -2.65
N ASN A 58 7.14 14.12 -3.28
CA ASN A 58 6.50 15.40 -2.98
C ASN A 58 5.89 15.39 -1.57
N ILE A 59 5.10 14.35 -1.23
CA ILE A 59 4.46 14.24 0.08
C ILE A 59 5.49 14.26 1.21
N ILE A 60 6.58 13.50 1.07
CA ILE A 60 7.65 13.39 2.06
C ILE A 60 8.37 14.73 2.23
N LYS A 61 8.81 15.36 1.12
CA LYS A 61 9.53 16.63 1.14
C LYS A 61 8.67 17.78 1.69
N ASP A 62 7.41 17.87 1.23
CA ASP A 62 6.48 18.90 1.70
C ASP A 62 6.08 18.72 3.18
N SER A 63 6.26 17.52 3.72
CA SER A 63 6.12 17.25 5.14
C SER A 63 7.40 17.56 5.94
N GLY A 64 8.47 18.00 5.28
CA GLY A 64 9.73 18.39 5.87
C GLY A 64 10.64 17.23 6.28
N TYR A 65 10.53 16.09 5.55
CA TYR A 65 11.43 14.96 5.67
C TYR A 65 12.38 14.85 4.49
N SER A 66 13.53 14.21 4.72
CA SER A 66 14.44 13.78 3.67
C SER A 66 14.01 12.43 3.13
N LEU A 67 14.06 12.27 1.81
CA LEU A 67 13.75 11.02 1.14
C LEU A 67 15.00 10.15 1.06
N LYS A 68 14.86 8.87 1.42
CA LYS A 68 15.80 7.78 1.19
C LYS A 68 15.13 6.67 0.41
N THR A 69 15.91 5.83 -0.23
CA THR A 69 15.39 4.69 -0.99
C THR A 69 16.05 3.39 -0.56
N TYR A 70 15.31 2.29 -0.70
CA TYR A 70 15.81 0.93 -0.61
C TYR A 70 15.60 0.22 -1.94
N SER A 71 16.46 -0.75 -2.26
CA SER A 71 16.38 -1.57 -3.47
C SER A 71 15.09 -2.38 -3.47
N TYR A 72 14.46 -2.52 -4.64
CA TYR A 72 13.18 -3.22 -4.75
C TYR A 72 13.07 -4.08 -6.01
N PHE A 73 13.36 -3.53 -7.18
CA PHE A 73 13.13 -4.21 -8.45
C PHE A 73 14.44 -4.46 -9.18
N ASP A 74 14.66 -5.72 -9.56
CA ASP A 74 15.77 -6.13 -10.41
C ASP A 74 15.34 -6.14 -11.88
N PHE A 75 15.93 -5.25 -12.66
CA PHE A 75 15.67 -5.14 -14.11
C PHE A 75 16.18 -6.34 -14.91
N GLY A 76 17.13 -7.11 -14.39
CA GLY A 76 17.67 -8.31 -15.05
C GLY A 76 16.70 -9.48 -14.97
N THR A 77 16.23 -9.80 -13.79
CA THR A 77 15.25 -10.86 -13.53
C THR A 77 13.81 -10.40 -13.76
N LYS A 78 13.57 -9.08 -13.81
CA LYS A 78 12.24 -8.43 -13.86
C LYS A 78 11.35 -8.82 -12.67
N GLY A 79 11.98 -9.05 -11.53
CA GLY A 79 11.37 -9.48 -10.28
C GLY A 79 11.80 -8.62 -9.10
N LEU A 80 11.50 -9.09 -7.89
CA LEU A 80 11.91 -8.44 -6.65
C LEU A 80 13.40 -8.70 -6.37
N ASP A 81 14.17 -7.65 -6.13
CA ASP A 81 15.54 -7.72 -5.61
C ASP A 81 15.50 -7.86 -4.07
N PHE A 82 15.05 -9.03 -3.63
CA PHE A 82 14.74 -9.25 -2.21
C PHE A 82 15.98 -9.22 -1.32
N GLU A 83 17.11 -9.73 -1.79
CA GLU A 83 18.36 -9.77 -1.02
C GLU A 83 18.83 -8.34 -0.73
N ARG A 84 18.95 -7.52 -1.77
CA ARG A 84 19.35 -6.11 -1.61
C ARG A 84 18.34 -5.29 -0.83
N MET A 85 17.05 -5.57 -1.00
CA MET A 85 16.02 -4.94 -0.17
C MET A 85 16.27 -5.21 1.31
N CYS A 86 16.57 -6.44 1.68
CA CYS A 86 16.89 -6.79 3.07
C CYS A 86 18.17 -6.11 3.56
N GLU A 87 19.24 -6.12 2.75
CA GLU A 87 20.51 -5.45 3.07
C GLU A 87 20.30 -3.95 3.34
N ASP A 88 19.63 -3.24 2.42
CA ASP A 88 19.38 -1.82 2.57
C ASP A 88 18.52 -1.48 3.81
N LEU A 89 17.54 -2.33 4.13
CA LEU A 89 16.72 -2.17 5.32
C LEU A 89 17.46 -2.53 6.61
N GLU A 90 18.41 -3.45 6.54
CA GLU A 90 19.29 -3.78 7.66
C GLU A 90 20.30 -2.66 7.92
N ASP A 91 20.82 -2.02 6.89
CA ASP A 91 21.73 -0.87 6.98
C ASP A 91 21.05 0.43 7.42
N ALA A 92 19.72 0.53 7.24
CA ALA A 92 18.98 1.70 7.68
C ALA A 92 19.10 1.92 9.20
N PRO A 93 19.23 3.17 9.67
CA PRO A 93 19.33 3.48 11.10
C PRO A 93 18.17 2.87 11.90
N ARG A 94 18.49 2.31 13.08
CA ARG A 94 17.48 1.70 13.95
C ARG A 94 16.31 2.66 14.22
N GLY A 95 15.10 2.19 14.05
CA GLY A 95 13.89 3.00 14.22
C GLY A 95 13.54 3.87 13.02
N SER A 96 14.10 3.58 11.83
CA SER A 96 13.69 4.27 10.60
C SER A 96 12.22 4.02 10.26
N VAL A 97 11.62 4.95 9.54
CA VAL A 97 10.27 4.82 9.00
C VAL A 97 10.36 4.33 7.55
N ILE A 98 9.77 3.18 7.29
CA ILE A 98 9.82 2.50 5.99
C ILE A 98 8.42 2.47 5.40
N ILE A 99 8.21 3.14 4.27
CA ILE A 99 6.96 3.01 3.50
C ILE A 99 7.03 1.72 2.69
N LEU A 100 6.01 0.88 2.85
CA LEU A 100 5.84 -0.40 2.18
C LEU A 100 4.49 -0.41 1.47
N GLU A 101 4.46 -0.70 0.17
CA GLU A 101 3.20 -0.98 -0.51
C GLU A 101 2.76 -2.40 -0.15
N ALA A 102 1.58 -2.52 0.48
CA ALA A 102 1.13 -3.80 1.01
C ALA A 102 0.80 -4.82 -0.09
N CYS A 103 0.35 -4.35 -1.25
CA CYS A 103 0.00 -5.16 -2.41
C CYS A 103 -0.09 -4.30 -3.67
N GLY A 104 0.18 -4.91 -4.83
CA GLY A 104 0.04 -4.26 -6.14
C GLY A 104 1.03 -3.14 -6.36
N HIS A 105 2.31 -3.38 -6.03
CA HIS A 105 3.37 -2.37 -6.06
C HIS A 105 3.38 -1.50 -7.32
N ASN A 106 3.32 -0.21 -7.14
CA ASN A 106 3.30 0.79 -8.21
C ASN A 106 4.71 1.41 -8.40
N PRO A 107 5.40 1.19 -9.55
CA PRO A 107 4.85 0.80 -10.85
C PRO A 107 5.20 -0.63 -11.31
N THR A 108 5.82 -1.47 -10.49
CA THR A 108 6.43 -2.70 -10.97
C THR A 108 5.45 -3.86 -11.15
N GLY A 109 4.39 -3.92 -10.35
CA GLY A 109 3.47 -5.06 -10.29
C GLY A 109 4.07 -6.28 -9.58
N VAL A 110 5.19 -6.12 -8.89
CA VAL A 110 5.88 -7.20 -8.16
C VAL A 110 5.71 -6.99 -6.66
N ASP A 111 5.17 -7.97 -5.99
CA ASP A 111 5.00 -7.96 -4.53
C ASP A 111 5.87 -9.06 -3.89
N PRO A 112 6.34 -8.89 -2.64
CA PRO A 112 7.00 -9.96 -1.89
C PRO A 112 6.05 -11.15 -1.66
N THR A 113 6.60 -12.35 -1.64
CA THR A 113 5.85 -13.57 -1.26
C THR A 113 5.51 -13.55 0.23
N LYS A 114 4.63 -14.46 0.68
CA LYS A 114 4.28 -14.59 2.10
C LYS A 114 5.51 -14.88 2.97
N GLU A 115 6.44 -15.69 2.47
CA GLU A 115 7.70 -16.04 3.16
C GLU A 115 8.64 -14.84 3.23
N GLN A 116 8.73 -14.06 2.15
CA GLN A 116 9.50 -12.82 2.11
C GLN A 116 8.92 -11.77 3.07
N TRP A 117 7.60 -11.64 3.13
CA TRP A 117 6.94 -10.78 4.11
C TRP A 117 7.24 -11.19 5.57
N GLN A 118 7.29 -12.50 5.86
CA GLN A 118 7.68 -13.01 7.19
C GLN A 118 9.13 -12.65 7.52
N THR A 119 10.02 -12.71 6.54
CA THR A 119 11.42 -12.30 6.72
C THR A 119 11.53 -10.80 6.98
N LEU A 120 10.84 -9.97 6.17
CA LEU A 120 10.79 -8.52 6.38
C LEU A 120 10.21 -8.15 7.74
N GLN A 121 9.15 -8.83 8.18
CA GLN A 121 8.55 -8.59 9.49
C GLN A 121 9.56 -8.78 10.63
N LYS A 122 10.34 -9.87 10.59
CA LYS A 122 11.37 -10.16 11.60
C LYS A 122 12.49 -9.11 11.56
N LEU A 123 13.03 -8.82 10.38
CA LEU A 123 14.06 -7.80 10.19
C LEU A 123 13.62 -6.46 10.75
N MET A 124 12.41 -6.02 10.40
CA MET A 124 11.88 -4.74 10.85
C MET A 124 11.62 -4.71 12.35
N ALA A 125 11.23 -5.84 12.97
CA ALA A 125 11.11 -5.96 14.42
C ALA A 125 12.48 -5.83 15.11
N GLU A 126 13.50 -6.54 14.63
CA GLU A 126 14.87 -6.51 15.17
C GLU A 126 15.47 -5.10 15.09
N LYS A 127 15.24 -4.41 13.98
CA LYS A 127 15.70 -3.03 13.75
C LYS A 127 14.80 -1.98 14.41
N GLN A 128 13.66 -2.38 14.97
CA GLN A 128 12.64 -1.48 15.53
C GLN A 128 12.14 -0.44 14.51
N HIS A 129 12.11 -0.79 13.24
CA HIS A 129 11.57 0.08 12.20
C HIS A 129 10.06 0.24 12.32
N ILE A 130 9.57 1.42 11.96
CA ILE A 130 8.14 1.66 11.80
C ILE A 130 7.75 1.24 10.39
N ALA A 131 6.90 0.23 10.29
CA ALA A 131 6.28 -0.15 9.04
C ALA A 131 5.14 0.82 8.72
N TYR A 132 5.28 1.60 7.65
CA TYR A 132 4.24 2.48 7.18
C TYR A 132 3.66 1.93 5.87
N PHE A 133 2.58 1.16 5.98
CA PHE A 133 1.94 0.54 4.83
C PHE A 133 1.11 1.55 4.03
N ASP A 134 1.28 1.50 2.71
CA ASP A 134 0.35 2.11 1.75
C ASP A 134 -0.53 1.01 1.15
N LEU A 135 -1.84 1.06 1.44
CA LEU A 135 -2.82 0.04 1.07
C LEU A 135 -3.85 0.64 0.11
N ILE A 136 -3.42 0.84 -1.14
CA ILE A 136 -4.20 1.49 -2.19
C ILE A 136 -4.97 0.47 -3.04
N TYR A 137 -4.34 -0.68 -3.33
CA TYR A 137 -4.85 -1.67 -4.29
C TYR A 137 -5.48 -2.88 -3.61
N ASN A 138 -5.93 -2.73 -2.38
CA ASN A 138 -6.55 -3.78 -1.57
C ASN A 138 -7.77 -4.40 -2.28
N GLY A 139 -7.74 -5.69 -2.53
CA GLY A 139 -8.75 -6.44 -3.29
C GLY A 139 -8.55 -6.43 -4.80
N LEU A 140 -7.49 -5.78 -5.31
CA LEU A 140 -7.22 -5.63 -6.75
C LEU A 140 -5.99 -6.41 -7.24
N VAL A 141 -5.40 -7.25 -6.38
CA VAL A 141 -4.33 -8.18 -6.72
C VAL A 141 -4.87 -9.60 -6.76
N SER A 142 -5.36 -10.12 -5.64
CA SER A 142 -5.93 -11.46 -5.53
C SER A 142 -7.44 -11.52 -5.83
N GLY A 143 -8.14 -10.39 -5.80
CA GLY A 143 -9.61 -10.32 -5.81
C GLY A 143 -10.23 -10.48 -4.42
N ASP A 144 -9.39 -10.57 -3.37
CA ASP A 144 -9.81 -10.68 -1.99
C ASP A 144 -9.09 -9.63 -1.13
N PRO A 145 -9.82 -8.63 -0.58
CA PRO A 145 -9.21 -7.60 0.26
C PRO A 145 -8.53 -8.14 1.50
N PHE A 146 -8.99 -9.27 2.02
CA PHE A 146 -8.39 -9.90 3.18
C PHE A 146 -7.03 -10.51 2.83
N GLU A 147 -6.93 -11.24 1.71
CA GLU A 147 -5.65 -11.79 1.25
C GLU A 147 -4.64 -10.69 0.91
N ASP A 148 -5.05 -9.66 0.19
CA ASP A 148 -4.17 -8.56 -0.20
C ASP A 148 -3.62 -7.74 0.98
N ALA A 149 -4.31 -7.72 2.11
CA ALA A 149 -3.85 -7.08 3.35
C ALA A 149 -3.03 -8.01 4.27
N TYR A 150 -2.61 -9.18 3.79
CA TYR A 150 -1.80 -10.12 4.56
C TYR A 150 -0.59 -9.49 5.25
N PRO A 151 0.23 -8.63 4.57
CA PRO A 151 1.40 -8.04 5.23
C PRO A 151 1.02 -7.16 6.43
N VAL A 152 -0.05 -6.38 6.30
CA VAL A 152 -0.52 -5.51 7.39
C VAL A 152 -0.95 -6.34 8.60
N ARG A 153 -1.68 -7.44 8.36
CA ARG A 153 -2.08 -8.37 9.44
C ARG A 153 -0.87 -9.04 10.09
N LEU A 154 0.07 -9.52 9.28
CA LEU A 154 1.29 -10.16 9.78
C LEU A 154 2.05 -9.26 10.74
N PHE A 155 2.24 -7.98 10.39
CA PHE A 155 2.92 -7.02 11.24
C PHE A 155 2.10 -6.68 12.50
N ALA A 156 0.79 -6.54 12.36
CA ALA A 156 -0.12 -6.26 13.46
C ALA A 156 -0.13 -7.40 14.49
N ASP A 157 -0.21 -8.65 14.04
CA ASP A 157 -0.27 -9.83 14.91
C ASP A 157 1.07 -10.09 15.63
N ASN A 158 2.18 -9.58 15.11
CA ASN A 158 3.50 -9.64 15.73
C ASN A 158 3.87 -8.35 16.50
N ASN A 159 2.91 -7.45 16.74
CA ASN A 159 3.09 -6.19 17.47
C ASN A 159 4.22 -5.30 16.91
N ASN A 160 4.47 -5.34 15.61
CA ASN A 160 5.39 -4.40 14.98
C ASN A 160 4.79 -2.99 15.00
N PRO A 161 5.57 -1.94 15.24
CA PRO A 161 5.10 -0.56 15.08
C PRO A 161 4.58 -0.33 13.66
N THR A 162 3.26 -0.16 13.52
CA THR A 162 2.61 -0.17 12.21
C THR A 162 1.67 1.01 12.03
N LEU A 163 1.86 1.72 10.94
CA LEU A 163 0.99 2.78 10.43
C LEU A 163 0.44 2.34 9.07
N VAL A 164 -0.78 2.74 8.74
CA VAL A 164 -1.39 2.39 7.46
C VAL A 164 -2.13 3.58 6.85
N SER A 165 -1.86 3.84 5.58
CA SER A 165 -2.65 4.69 4.72
C SER A 165 -3.47 3.83 3.77
N GLN A 166 -4.79 3.90 3.85
CA GLN A 166 -5.70 3.12 3.01
C GLN A 166 -6.55 4.03 2.14
N SER A 167 -6.76 3.64 0.89
CA SER A 167 -7.61 4.37 -0.05
C SER A 167 -8.79 3.52 -0.53
N CYS A 168 -9.95 4.16 -0.66
CA CYS A 168 -11.12 3.59 -1.31
C CYS A 168 -11.24 4.00 -2.79
N ALA A 169 -10.28 4.76 -3.31
CA ALA A 169 -10.35 5.28 -4.67
C ALA A 169 -10.38 4.17 -5.73
N LYS A 170 -9.62 3.08 -5.54
CA LYS A 170 -9.45 2.01 -6.51
C LYS A 170 -10.49 0.89 -6.32
N SER A 171 -10.47 0.19 -5.20
CA SER A 171 -11.32 -0.96 -4.93
C SER A 171 -12.82 -0.65 -4.82
N PHE A 172 -13.19 0.61 -4.59
CA PHE A 172 -14.58 1.07 -4.58
C PHE A 172 -14.91 2.01 -5.76
N GLY A 173 -13.95 2.30 -6.65
CA GLY A 173 -14.17 3.21 -7.78
C GLY A 173 -14.40 4.68 -7.41
N LEU A 174 -14.12 5.07 -6.16
CA LEU A 174 -14.44 6.40 -5.60
C LEU A 174 -13.28 7.38 -5.75
N TYR A 175 -12.81 7.57 -6.99
CA TYR A 175 -11.65 8.44 -7.29
C TYR A 175 -11.89 9.90 -6.93
N GLY A 176 -13.06 10.43 -7.27
CA GLY A 176 -13.43 11.83 -7.07
C GLY A 176 -13.96 12.14 -5.67
N ASP A 177 -14.51 11.14 -4.98
CA ASP A 177 -15.12 11.29 -3.66
C ASP A 177 -14.13 11.46 -2.52
N ARG A 178 -12.85 11.20 -2.79
CA ARG A 178 -11.73 11.37 -1.87
C ARG A 178 -11.92 10.66 -0.53
N VAL A 179 -12.19 9.36 -0.55
CA VAL A 179 -12.36 8.51 0.63
C VAL A 179 -11.11 7.69 0.90
N GLY A 180 -10.63 7.77 2.12
CA GLY A 180 -9.52 6.99 2.64
C GLY A 180 -9.45 7.06 4.15
N CYS A 181 -8.50 6.36 4.72
CA CYS A 181 -8.30 6.30 6.16
C CYS A 181 -6.82 6.16 6.48
N PHE A 182 -6.36 6.94 7.45
CA PHE A 182 -5.10 6.67 8.16
C PHE A 182 -5.43 5.92 9.44
N TYR A 183 -4.65 4.91 9.77
CA TYR A 183 -4.74 4.25 11.07
C TYR A 183 -3.39 3.82 11.61
N ALA A 184 -3.30 3.79 12.93
CA ALA A 184 -2.13 3.40 13.69
C ALA A 184 -2.48 2.26 14.64
N LEU A 185 -1.64 1.25 14.69
CA LEU A 185 -1.69 0.23 15.71
C LEU A 185 -1.04 0.76 16.98
N CYS A 186 -1.74 0.61 18.09
CA CYS A 186 -1.31 1.07 19.41
C CYS A 186 -1.02 -0.14 20.32
N ASP A 187 -0.14 0.05 21.30
CA ASP A 187 0.23 -1.01 22.25
C ASP A 187 -0.85 -1.28 23.28
N SER A 188 -1.73 -0.30 23.49
CA SER A 188 -2.82 -0.39 24.48
C SER A 188 -4.02 0.48 24.10
N GLN A 189 -5.17 0.22 24.74
CA GLN A 189 -6.35 1.07 24.62
C GLN A 189 -6.09 2.51 25.12
N GLN A 190 -5.27 2.69 26.16
CA GLN A 190 -4.90 4.01 26.65
C GLN A 190 -4.08 4.79 25.61
N GLU A 191 -3.15 4.13 24.95
CA GLU A 191 -2.40 4.75 23.86
C GLU A 191 -3.31 5.09 22.68
N LYS A 192 -4.19 4.18 22.28
CA LYS A 192 -5.20 4.44 21.25
C LYS A 192 -5.99 5.72 21.55
N GLN A 193 -6.46 5.91 22.79
CA GLN A 193 -7.21 7.12 23.15
C GLN A 193 -6.39 8.39 22.98
N ARG A 194 -5.11 8.36 23.36
CA ARG A 194 -4.18 9.49 23.19
C ARG A 194 -3.95 9.76 21.70
N VAL A 195 -3.59 8.72 20.93
CA VAL A 195 -3.36 8.84 19.48
C VAL A 195 -4.62 9.32 18.77
N GLN A 196 -5.80 8.78 19.10
CA GLN A 196 -7.08 9.19 18.52
C GLN A 196 -7.37 10.68 18.74
N SER A 197 -7.07 11.18 19.94
CA SER A 197 -7.21 12.60 20.27
C SER A 197 -6.27 13.46 19.41
N GLN A 198 -5.01 13.04 19.26
CA GLN A 198 -4.01 13.78 18.48
C GLN A 198 -4.28 13.75 16.97
N LEU A 199 -4.78 12.63 16.43
CA LEU A 199 -5.18 12.57 15.02
C LEU A 199 -6.28 13.59 14.69
N LYS A 200 -7.26 13.79 15.59
CA LYS A 200 -8.28 14.83 15.42
C LYS A 200 -7.69 16.24 15.37
N ILE A 201 -6.69 16.52 16.23
CA ILE A 201 -6.01 17.82 16.28
C ILE A 201 -5.19 18.04 14.99
N ILE A 202 -4.56 17.00 14.45
CA ILE A 202 -3.79 17.07 13.20
C ILE A 202 -4.74 17.25 12.00
N ALA A 203 -5.83 16.50 11.93
CA ALA A 203 -6.79 16.57 10.84
C ALA A 203 -7.48 17.95 10.75
N ARG A 204 -7.69 18.62 11.88
CA ARG A 204 -8.40 19.89 11.94
C ARG A 204 -7.82 20.98 11.02
N PRO A 205 -6.51 21.29 11.03
CA PRO A 205 -5.92 22.28 10.13
C PRO A 205 -5.68 21.76 8.70
N LEU A 206 -5.65 20.43 8.48
CA LEU A 206 -5.42 19.86 7.14
C LEU A 206 -6.67 19.89 6.26
N HIS A 207 -7.80 19.47 6.80
CA HIS A 207 -9.07 19.38 6.05
C HIS A 207 -10.32 19.56 6.89
N SER A 208 -10.18 19.86 8.19
CA SER A 208 -11.28 20.03 9.15
C SER A 208 -12.14 18.77 9.28
N ASN A 209 -13.05 18.55 8.35
CA ASN A 209 -13.88 17.35 8.22
C ASN A 209 -13.78 16.82 6.78
N PRO A 210 -13.59 15.51 6.57
CA PRO A 210 -13.57 14.94 5.24
C PRO A 210 -14.99 14.87 4.64
N PRO A 211 -15.11 14.70 3.30
CA PRO A 211 -16.40 14.51 2.64
C PRO A 211 -17.14 13.28 3.15
N LEU A 212 -18.47 13.38 3.27
CA LEU A 212 -19.29 12.27 3.79
C LEU A 212 -19.88 11.37 2.70
N HIS A 213 -20.08 11.89 1.48
CA HIS A 213 -20.81 11.17 0.43
C HIS A 213 -20.17 9.80 0.13
N GLY A 214 -18.91 9.80 -0.30
CA GLY A 214 -18.19 8.56 -0.60
C GLY A 214 -18.01 7.65 0.63
N ALA A 215 -17.84 8.23 1.83
CA ALA A 215 -17.76 7.43 3.05
C ALA A 215 -19.06 6.67 3.34
N ARG A 216 -20.22 7.27 3.08
CA ARG A 216 -21.54 6.62 3.20
C ARG A 216 -21.72 5.51 2.18
N ILE A 217 -21.23 5.69 0.95
CA ILE A 217 -21.24 4.62 -0.08
C ILE A 217 -20.45 3.42 0.44
N VAL A 218 -19.22 3.64 0.91
CA VAL A 218 -18.37 2.58 1.47
C VAL A 218 -19.04 1.90 2.67
N ASP A 219 -19.62 2.69 3.56
CA ASP A 219 -20.34 2.19 4.74
C ASP A 219 -21.54 1.29 4.34
N THR A 220 -22.32 1.72 3.36
CA THR A 220 -23.43 0.94 2.81
C THR A 220 -22.97 -0.38 2.22
N ILE A 221 -21.91 -0.37 1.41
CA ILE A 221 -21.35 -1.58 0.78
C ILE A 221 -20.87 -2.55 1.86
N LEU A 222 -20.12 -2.09 2.84
CA LEU A 222 -19.49 -2.96 3.83
C LEU A 222 -20.43 -3.48 4.92
N ASN A 223 -21.54 -2.81 5.17
CA ASN A 223 -22.51 -3.19 6.20
C ASN A 223 -23.75 -3.92 5.66
N SER A 224 -23.93 -4.01 4.35
CA SER A 224 -24.96 -4.83 3.70
C SER A 224 -24.34 -6.14 3.25
N SER A 225 -24.80 -7.28 3.79
CA SER A 225 -24.25 -8.60 3.42
C SER A 225 -24.40 -8.91 1.92
N GLU A 226 -25.52 -8.50 1.32
CA GLU A 226 -25.79 -8.69 -0.10
C GLU A 226 -24.85 -7.84 -0.97
N ILE A 227 -24.80 -6.52 -0.72
CA ILE A 227 -23.98 -5.59 -1.50
C ILE A 227 -22.48 -5.89 -1.29
N HIS A 228 -22.08 -6.24 -0.07
CA HIS A 228 -20.70 -6.65 0.21
C HIS A 228 -20.31 -7.92 -0.58
N SER A 229 -21.18 -8.92 -0.64
CA SER A 229 -20.93 -10.13 -1.40
C SER A 229 -20.82 -9.83 -2.90
N GLN A 230 -21.68 -8.94 -3.44
CA GLN A 230 -21.59 -8.48 -4.81
C GLN A 230 -20.26 -7.74 -5.08
N TRP A 231 -19.88 -6.82 -4.20
CA TRP A 231 -18.61 -6.10 -4.32
C TRP A 231 -17.39 -7.04 -4.33
N LEU A 232 -17.37 -8.07 -3.49
CA LEU A 232 -16.31 -9.09 -3.53
C LEU A 232 -16.29 -9.86 -4.85
N GLN A 233 -17.46 -10.16 -5.42
CA GLN A 233 -17.55 -10.81 -6.73
C GLN A 233 -17.06 -9.89 -7.85
N ASP A 234 -17.36 -8.59 -7.78
CA ASP A 234 -16.90 -7.60 -8.76
C ASP A 234 -15.38 -7.47 -8.73
N LEU A 235 -14.77 -7.44 -7.53
CA LEU A 235 -13.30 -7.45 -7.37
C LEU A 235 -12.68 -8.68 -8.04
N LYS A 236 -13.22 -9.87 -7.81
CA LYS A 236 -12.75 -11.10 -8.44
C LYS A 236 -12.88 -11.06 -9.96
N THR A 237 -13.97 -10.50 -10.46
CA THR A 237 -14.20 -10.34 -11.91
C THR A 237 -13.19 -9.41 -12.54
N MET A 238 -12.90 -8.26 -11.90
CA MET A 238 -11.91 -7.30 -12.38
C MET A 238 -10.49 -7.89 -12.38
N THR A 239 -10.09 -8.52 -11.29
CA THR A 239 -8.74 -9.12 -11.16
C THR A 239 -8.58 -10.31 -12.10
N GLY A 240 -9.59 -11.16 -12.24
CA GLY A 240 -9.60 -12.27 -13.18
C GLY A 240 -9.46 -11.79 -14.63
N ARG A 241 -10.13 -10.71 -15.01
CA ARG A 241 -9.97 -10.09 -16.34
C ARG A 241 -8.54 -9.62 -16.59
N ILE A 242 -7.93 -8.91 -15.64
CA ILE A 242 -6.55 -8.42 -15.76
C ILE A 242 -5.58 -9.60 -15.93
N SER A 243 -5.74 -10.64 -15.11
CA SER A 243 -4.93 -11.85 -15.19
C SER A 243 -5.07 -12.54 -16.55
N SER A 244 -6.29 -12.71 -17.05
CA SER A 244 -6.55 -13.32 -18.36
C SER A 244 -5.90 -12.53 -19.50
N ILE A 245 -6.01 -11.20 -19.49
CA ILE A 245 -5.38 -10.34 -20.51
C ILE A 245 -3.85 -10.47 -20.48
N ARG A 246 -3.24 -10.56 -19.29
CA ARG A 246 -1.79 -10.77 -19.18
C ARG A 246 -1.34 -12.11 -19.76
N HIS A 247 -2.06 -13.19 -19.46
CA HIS A 247 -1.77 -14.50 -20.01
C HIS A 247 -1.93 -14.51 -21.53
N GLU A 248 -3.02 -13.95 -22.05
CA GLU A 248 -3.24 -13.83 -23.49
C GLU A 248 -2.13 -13.02 -24.17
N LEU A 249 -1.74 -11.89 -23.57
CA LEU A 249 -0.62 -11.08 -24.09
C LEU A 249 0.69 -11.88 -24.16
N VAL A 250 1.04 -12.60 -23.11
CA VAL A 250 2.23 -13.46 -23.08
C VAL A 250 2.15 -14.55 -24.15
N GLU A 251 0.99 -15.19 -24.34
CA GLU A 251 0.80 -16.20 -25.41
C GLU A 251 1.02 -15.59 -26.80
N GLN A 252 0.46 -14.43 -27.07
CA GLN A 252 0.66 -13.75 -28.36
C GLN A 252 2.10 -13.29 -28.58
N LEU A 253 2.82 -12.97 -27.52
CA LEU A 253 4.22 -12.54 -27.58
C LEU A 253 5.22 -13.69 -27.70
N LYS A 254 4.81 -14.96 -27.63
CA LYS A 254 5.70 -16.14 -27.83
C LYS A 254 6.36 -16.18 -29.19
N VAL A 255 5.83 -15.48 -30.17
CA VAL A 255 6.46 -15.33 -31.51
C VAL A 255 7.67 -14.38 -31.48
N SER A 256 7.81 -13.59 -30.42
CA SER A 256 8.94 -12.69 -30.21
C SER A 256 10.20 -13.47 -29.75
N PRO A 257 11.40 -13.05 -30.13
CA PRO A 257 12.64 -13.64 -29.61
C PRO A 257 12.92 -13.31 -28.15
N HIS A 258 12.15 -12.40 -27.55
CA HIS A 258 12.29 -11.98 -26.14
C HIS A 258 11.36 -12.76 -25.22
N ASP A 259 11.82 -13.05 -24.01
CA ASP A 259 10.99 -13.63 -22.97
C ASP A 259 10.11 -12.56 -22.31
N TRP A 260 8.78 -12.76 -22.38
CA TRP A 260 7.74 -11.92 -21.83
C TRP A 260 7.00 -12.59 -20.67
N SER A 261 7.45 -13.75 -20.23
CA SER A 261 6.75 -14.56 -19.20
C SER A 261 6.53 -13.82 -17.89
N HIS A 262 7.43 -12.89 -17.53
CA HIS A 262 7.34 -12.06 -16.33
C HIS A 262 6.02 -11.27 -16.25
N ILE A 263 5.43 -10.87 -17.38
CA ILE A 263 4.18 -10.11 -17.40
C ILE A 263 3.03 -10.89 -16.74
N SER A 264 2.97 -12.21 -16.96
CA SER A 264 1.95 -13.06 -16.36
C SER A 264 2.18 -13.34 -14.86
N GLN A 265 3.40 -13.12 -14.38
CA GLN A 265 3.77 -13.29 -12.97
C GLN A 265 3.51 -12.04 -12.13
N HIS A 266 3.42 -10.87 -12.76
CA HIS A 266 3.12 -9.62 -12.06
C HIS A 266 1.67 -9.55 -11.58
N GLY A 267 1.45 -8.96 -10.41
CA GLY A 267 0.13 -8.79 -9.79
C GLY A 267 -0.44 -7.38 -9.92
N GLY A 268 -1.73 -7.23 -9.61
CA GLY A 268 -2.39 -5.92 -9.55
C GLY A 268 -2.54 -5.22 -10.89
N TRP A 269 -2.49 -3.90 -10.90
CA TRP A 269 -2.77 -3.06 -12.07
C TRP A 269 -1.53 -2.77 -12.92
N PHE A 270 -0.35 -2.97 -12.38
CA PHE A 270 0.91 -2.61 -13.03
C PHE A 270 1.65 -3.83 -13.52
N SER A 271 2.47 -3.63 -14.52
CA SER A 271 3.43 -4.61 -15.00
C SER A 271 4.56 -3.88 -15.70
N TYR A 272 5.79 -4.19 -15.32
CA TYR A 272 6.95 -3.69 -16.04
C TYR A 272 7.05 -4.39 -17.39
N SER A 273 6.98 -3.61 -18.48
CA SER A 273 7.04 -4.17 -19.84
C SER A 273 8.46 -4.52 -20.29
N GLY A 274 9.48 -3.91 -19.73
CA GLY A 274 10.86 -4.01 -20.20
C GLY A 274 11.16 -3.17 -21.45
N LEU A 275 10.20 -2.42 -21.98
CA LEU A 275 10.38 -1.55 -23.13
C LEU A 275 11.13 -0.26 -22.73
N ASN A 276 12.06 0.18 -23.56
CA ASN A 276 12.70 1.46 -23.37
C ASN A 276 11.82 2.63 -23.88
N ALA A 277 12.20 3.86 -23.54
CA ALA A 277 11.43 5.07 -23.89
C ALA A 277 11.19 5.23 -25.41
N GLN A 278 12.16 4.86 -26.24
CA GLN A 278 12.03 4.92 -27.71
C GLN A 278 11.01 3.89 -28.22
N GLN A 279 11.05 2.67 -27.69
CA GLN A 279 10.07 1.62 -28.03
C GLN A 279 8.66 2.02 -27.59
N CYS A 280 8.49 2.57 -26.39
CA CYS A 280 7.21 3.09 -25.93
C CYS A 280 6.66 4.20 -26.83
N SER A 281 7.52 5.15 -27.24
CA SER A 281 7.16 6.23 -28.16
C SER A 281 6.72 5.69 -29.53
N GLN A 282 7.45 4.72 -30.09
CA GLN A 282 7.10 4.09 -31.37
C GLN A 282 5.76 3.35 -31.32
N LEU A 283 5.47 2.64 -30.23
CA LEU A 283 4.16 1.99 -30.04
C LEU A 283 3.03 2.99 -29.98
N SER A 284 3.19 4.07 -29.23
CA SER A 284 2.19 5.14 -29.12
C SER A 284 1.90 5.81 -30.48
N GLN A 285 2.93 6.01 -31.31
CA GLN A 285 2.76 6.63 -32.63
C GLN A 285 2.09 5.70 -33.66
N ARG A 286 2.22 4.38 -33.51
CA ARG A 286 1.61 3.39 -34.42
C ARG A 286 0.14 3.10 -34.14
N GLN A 287 -0.34 3.46 -32.96
CA GLN A 287 -1.74 3.24 -32.56
C GLN A 287 -2.66 4.47 -32.81
N ASN A 288 -2.09 5.60 -33.23
CA ASN A 288 -2.80 6.78 -33.71
C ASN A 288 -2.73 6.82 -35.26
#